data_c0d19f06a24cccc0230f8b77a6c1e60e
#
_entry.id   c0d19f06a24cccc0230f8b77a6c1e60e
#
_cell.length_a   1.000
_cell.length_b   1.000
_cell.length_c   1.000
_cell.angle_alpha   90.00
_cell.angle_beta   90.00
_cell.angle_gamma   90.00
#
_symmetry.space_group_name_H-M   'P 1'
#
loop_
_entity.id
_entity.type
_entity.pdbx_description
1 polymer ?
#
loop_
_entity_poly.entity_id
_entity_poly.type
_entity_poly.pdbx_seq_one_letter_code
_entity_poly.pdbx_strand_id
1 'polypeptide(L)'
;MSRKGENIYKRKDGRWEGRYKKGVVAGGKTVYGSCYGKSYHEVKEKLNKCKLQALTGSKNTKSTNLRPFALFCDEWLEINKNTVKESTIVKYTVALNNHIKPYFGDYSPQMITTEMTAKFADHLMTTKNLSAKTAKDITVILKSVLKYISKHYGVELIDVVMPKYTAKEIRVLSKEEQRVFIDYLVENMDNYKFGVLLALMTGLRIGEVCALRVGDVSLDEKIINVRETMQRIKNLSGNGAKTKVVLTAPKSGTSARVVPLTNTAYELCREKVSGAAPNAFVLTGSETKYIEPRTLQDKIKNYSKACGIEDVHFHVMRHTFATRCVEVGFEIKSLSEVLGHSSPRITLERYVHSSIEFKKQNMAKLEAIGL
;
A
#
# COMPACT_ATOMS: atom_id res chain seq x y z
N MET A 1 -37.98 -42.37 -25.65
CA MET A 1 -38.20 -41.39 -26.74
C MET A 1 -37.38 -40.13 -26.41
N SER A 2 -36.44 -39.72 -27.29
CA SER A 2 -35.67 -38.49 -27.06
C SER A 2 -36.57 -37.27 -27.31
N ARG A 3 -36.65 -36.32 -26.37
CA ARG A 3 -37.33 -35.04 -26.59
C ARG A 3 -36.60 -34.29 -27.70
N LYS A 4 -37.31 -33.93 -28.76
CA LYS A 4 -36.76 -33.14 -29.89
C LYS A 4 -36.08 -31.88 -29.34
N GLY A 5 -34.76 -31.73 -29.56
CA GLY A 5 -34.02 -30.51 -29.34
C GLY A 5 -32.81 -30.55 -28.42
N GLU A 6 -32.62 -31.53 -27.55
CA GLU A 6 -31.54 -31.48 -26.52
C GLU A 6 -30.27 -32.27 -26.85
N ASN A 7 -30.25 -33.10 -27.92
CA ASN A 7 -29.08 -33.95 -28.31
C ASN A 7 -28.48 -34.80 -27.16
N ILE A 8 -29.35 -35.28 -26.25
CA ILE A 8 -28.97 -36.15 -25.13
C ILE A 8 -29.68 -37.50 -25.30
N TYR A 9 -28.95 -38.58 -25.27
CA TYR A 9 -29.50 -39.94 -25.39
C TYR A 9 -28.78 -40.95 -24.48
N LYS A 10 -29.50 -42.02 -24.11
CA LYS A 10 -28.96 -43.11 -23.32
C LYS A 10 -28.30 -44.14 -24.22
N ARG A 11 -27.04 -44.47 -23.94
CA ARG A 11 -26.27 -45.47 -24.69
C ARG A 11 -26.64 -46.89 -24.26
N LYS A 12 -26.27 -47.85 -25.08
CA LYS A 12 -26.45 -49.29 -24.77
C LYS A 12 -25.66 -49.76 -23.52
N ASP A 13 -24.58 -49.04 -23.19
CA ASP A 13 -23.74 -49.28 -22.00
C ASP A 13 -24.31 -48.67 -20.70
N GLY A 14 -25.54 -48.13 -20.77
CA GLY A 14 -26.24 -47.55 -19.62
C GLY A 14 -25.91 -46.09 -19.32
N ARG A 15 -24.84 -45.52 -19.86
CA ARG A 15 -24.45 -44.12 -19.70
C ARG A 15 -25.28 -43.21 -20.59
N TRP A 16 -25.40 -41.94 -20.14
CA TRP A 16 -26.01 -40.88 -20.95
C TRP A 16 -24.91 -40.13 -21.73
N GLU A 17 -25.17 -39.79 -22.99
CA GLU A 17 -24.31 -39.01 -23.89
C GLU A 17 -25.05 -37.77 -24.36
N GLY A 18 -24.37 -36.59 -24.26
CA GLY A 18 -24.84 -35.33 -24.85
C GLY A 18 -23.88 -34.86 -25.93
N ARG A 19 -24.40 -34.48 -27.12
CA ARG A 19 -23.59 -33.95 -28.24
C ARG A 19 -23.79 -32.46 -28.43
N TYR A 20 -22.71 -31.73 -28.68
CA TYR A 20 -22.75 -30.31 -29.00
C TYR A 20 -21.82 -29.96 -30.16
N LYS A 21 -22.14 -28.88 -30.85
CA LYS A 21 -21.34 -28.36 -31.96
C LYS A 21 -20.09 -27.65 -31.37
N LYS A 22 -18.89 -28.17 -31.69
CA LYS A 22 -17.62 -27.65 -31.21
C LYS A 22 -17.03 -26.56 -32.12
N GLY A 23 -17.36 -26.57 -33.41
CA GLY A 23 -16.87 -25.61 -34.40
C GLY A 23 -17.07 -26.09 -35.82
N VAL A 24 -16.57 -25.33 -36.78
CA VAL A 24 -16.54 -25.68 -38.21
C VAL A 24 -15.08 -25.61 -38.66
N VAL A 25 -14.54 -26.65 -39.28
CA VAL A 25 -13.19 -26.67 -39.86
C VAL A 25 -13.15 -26.07 -41.27
N ALA A 26 -11.95 -25.69 -41.72
CA ALA A 26 -11.73 -25.27 -43.10
C ALA A 26 -12.27 -26.32 -44.07
N GLY A 27 -13.23 -25.91 -44.90
CA GLY A 27 -14.00 -26.85 -45.80
C GLY A 27 -15.45 -27.04 -45.38
N GLY A 28 -15.97 -26.28 -44.37
CA GLY A 28 -17.42 -26.26 -44.04
C GLY A 28 -17.93 -27.42 -43.19
N LYS A 29 -17.08 -28.36 -42.79
CA LYS A 29 -17.47 -29.57 -42.04
C LYS A 29 -17.61 -29.26 -40.53
N THR A 30 -18.82 -29.50 -39.98
CA THR A 30 -19.08 -29.27 -38.54
C THR A 30 -18.44 -30.37 -37.70
N VAL A 31 -17.69 -29.95 -36.66
CA VAL A 31 -17.10 -30.85 -35.66
C VAL A 31 -17.99 -30.86 -34.42
N TYR A 32 -18.31 -32.06 -33.93
CA TYR A 32 -19.10 -32.27 -32.72
C TYR A 32 -18.22 -32.74 -31.57
N GLY A 33 -18.54 -32.28 -30.35
CA GLY A 33 -18.00 -32.80 -29.11
C GLY A 33 -19.08 -33.62 -28.38
N SER A 34 -18.67 -34.54 -27.50
CA SER A 34 -19.57 -35.32 -26.65
C SER A 34 -19.18 -35.19 -25.18
N CYS A 35 -20.20 -35.19 -24.30
CA CYS A 35 -20.03 -35.30 -22.86
C CYS A 35 -20.85 -36.46 -22.31
N TYR A 36 -20.37 -37.10 -21.23
CA TYR A 36 -20.93 -38.32 -20.68
C TYR A 36 -21.26 -38.16 -19.17
N GLY A 37 -22.28 -38.90 -18.70
CA GLY A 37 -22.65 -38.92 -17.29
C GLY A 37 -23.53 -40.14 -16.97
N LYS A 38 -23.74 -40.35 -15.67
CA LYS A 38 -24.57 -41.46 -15.14
C LYS A 38 -26.06 -41.15 -15.19
N SER A 39 -26.45 -39.87 -15.23
CA SER A 39 -27.85 -39.43 -15.31
C SER A 39 -28.09 -38.41 -16.44
N TYR A 40 -29.34 -38.29 -16.86
CA TYR A 40 -29.77 -37.27 -17.83
C TYR A 40 -29.46 -35.85 -17.34
N HIS A 41 -29.75 -35.57 -16.06
CA HIS A 41 -29.56 -34.25 -15.45
C HIS A 41 -28.06 -33.84 -15.43
N GLU A 42 -27.20 -34.77 -15.05
CA GLU A 42 -25.73 -34.56 -15.04
C GLU A 42 -25.19 -34.23 -16.45
N VAL A 43 -25.68 -34.96 -17.49
CA VAL A 43 -25.26 -34.71 -18.86
C VAL A 43 -25.84 -33.41 -19.41
N LYS A 44 -27.03 -33.01 -19.00
CA LYS A 44 -27.65 -31.73 -19.37
C LYS A 44 -26.86 -30.55 -18.83
N GLU A 45 -26.42 -30.61 -17.57
CA GLU A 45 -25.56 -29.57 -16.98
C GLU A 45 -24.19 -29.50 -17.68
N LYS A 46 -23.54 -30.66 -17.89
CA LYS A 46 -22.27 -30.75 -18.62
C LYS A 46 -22.41 -30.22 -20.05
N LEU A 47 -23.49 -30.57 -20.73
CA LEU A 47 -23.77 -30.12 -22.11
C LEU A 47 -23.96 -28.59 -22.16
N ASN A 48 -24.66 -28.01 -21.22
CA ASN A 48 -24.86 -26.56 -21.15
C ASN A 48 -23.53 -25.84 -20.94
N LYS A 49 -22.67 -26.37 -20.04
CA LYS A 49 -21.30 -25.85 -19.86
C LYS A 49 -20.47 -25.93 -21.13
N CYS A 50 -20.51 -27.08 -21.84
CA CYS A 50 -19.77 -27.28 -23.09
C CYS A 50 -20.29 -26.40 -24.24
N LYS A 51 -21.62 -26.20 -24.34
CA LYS A 51 -22.22 -25.30 -25.33
C LYS A 51 -21.82 -23.84 -25.09
N LEU A 52 -21.82 -23.39 -23.83
CA LEU A 52 -21.38 -22.04 -23.45
C LEU A 52 -19.91 -21.83 -23.84
N GLN A 53 -19.05 -22.81 -23.59
CA GLN A 53 -17.64 -22.79 -23.95
C GLN A 53 -17.40 -22.79 -25.46
N ALA A 54 -18.24 -23.48 -26.25
CA ALA A 54 -18.14 -23.49 -27.69
C ALA A 54 -18.66 -22.21 -28.38
N LEU A 55 -19.61 -21.50 -27.75
CA LEU A 55 -20.12 -20.20 -28.21
C LEU A 55 -19.18 -19.03 -27.92
N THR A 56 -18.34 -19.12 -26.89
CA THR A 56 -17.35 -18.09 -26.52
C THR A 56 -16.07 -18.18 -27.34
N GLY A 57 -16.02 -18.89 -28.43
CA GLY A 57 -15.03 -18.86 -29.50
C GLY A 57 -13.57 -18.73 -29.08
N SER A 58 -12.96 -19.80 -28.57
CA SER A 58 -11.54 -19.79 -28.22
C SER A 58 -10.63 -19.86 -29.44
N LYS A 59 -10.02 -18.75 -29.81
CA LYS A 59 -8.75 -18.77 -30.58
C LYS A 59 -7.63 -19.16 -29.62
N ASN A 60 -6.94 -20.27 -29.92
CA ASN A 60 -5.64 -20.73 -29.41
C ASN A 60 -5.07 -20.01 -28.18
N THR A 61 -5.49 -20.40 -26.99
CA THR A 61 -4.75 -20.14 -25.77
C THR A 61 -4.33 -21.46 -25.12
N LYS A 62 -3.04 -21.61 -24.90
CA LYS A 62 -2.44 -22.74 -24.18
C LYS A 62 -3.21 -22.97 -22.88
N SER A 63 -3.62 -24.18 -22.59
CA SER A 63 -4.35 -24.79 -21.46
C SER A 63 -4.47 -24.03 -20.10
N THR A 64 -4.84 -22.74 -20.12
CA THR A 64 -5.15 -21.96 -18.90
C THR A 64 -6.60 -22.21 -18.42
N ASN A 65 -7.39 -22.95 -19.19
CA ASN A 65 -8.83 -23.10 -18.97
C ASN A 65 -9.24 -23.91 -17.72
N LEU A 66 -8.29 -24.45 -16.95
CA LEU A 66 -8.57 -25.28 -15.78
C LEU A 66 -7.76 -24.87 -14.53
N ARG A 67 -6.83 -23.91 -14.63
CA ARG A 67 -6.05 -23.52 -13.46
C ARG A 67 -6.82 -22.51 -12.61
N PRO A 68 -7.02 -22.77 -11.29
CA PRO A 68 -7.64 -21.82 -10.37
C PRO A 68 -6.85 -20.52 -10.29
N PHE A 69 -7.54 -19.39 -10.14
CA PHE A 69 -6.95 -18.06 -10.01
C PHE A 69 -5.97 -17.98 -8.83
N ALA A 70 -6.20 -18.76 -7.77
CA ALA A 70 -5.31 -18.84 -6.62
C ALA A 70 -3.87 -19.21 -7.00
N LEU A 71 -3.67 -20.12 -7.95
CA LEU A 71 -2.33 -20.54 -8.40
C LEU A 71 -1.61 -19.40 -9.14
N PHE A 72 -2.32 -18.59 -9.92
CA PHE A 72 -1.75 -17.41 -10.57
C PHE A 72 -1.39 -16.32 -9.57
N CYS A 73 -2.15 -16.19 -8.48
CA CYS A 73 -1.81 -15.29 -7.38
C CYS A 73 -0.49 -15.70 -6.73
N ASP A 74 -0.26 -17.01 -6.50
CA ASP A 74 0.98 -17.52 -5.92
C ASP A 74 2.17 -17.32 -6.87
N GLU A 75 1.98 -17.60 -8.13
CA GLU A 75 3.00 -17.41 -9.17
C GLU A 75 3.38 -15.92 -9.30
N TRP A 76 2.37 -15.03 -9.34
CA TRP A 76 2.61 -13.59 -9.35
C TRP A 76 3.35 -13.09 -8.10
N LEU A 77 3.01 -13.63 -6.93
CA LEU A 77 3.67 -13.28 -5.67
C LEU A 77 5.13 -13.73 -5.68
N GLU A 78 5.42 -14.94 -6.17
CA GLU A 78 6.77 -15.49 -6.25
C GLU A 78 7.69 -14.66 -7.15
N ILE A 79 7.21 -14.26 -8.34
CA ILE A 79 7.96 -13.39 -9.25
C ILE A 79 8.29 -12.04 -8.62
N ASN A 80 7.36 -11.51 -7.79
CA ASN A 80 7.57 -10.22 -7.13
C ASN A 80 8.47 -10.28 -5.88
N LYS A 81 8.77 -11.47 -5.32
CA LYS A 81 9.57 -11.59 -4.10
C LYS A 81 10.94 -10.92 -4.20
N ASN A 82 11.58 -11.02 -5.35
CA ASN A 82 12.94 -10.50 -5.57
C ASN A 82 12.95 -9.06 -6.12
N THR A 83 11.78 -8.50 -6.46
CA THR A 83 11.69 -7.18 -7.10
C THR A 83 11.23 -6.07 -6.16
N VAL A 84 10.62 -6.42 -5.02
CA VAL A 84 10.09 -5.46 -4.06
C VAL A 84 10.58 -5.76 -2.64
N LYS A 85 10.48 -4.76 -1.75
CA LYS A 85 10.87 -4.90 -0.34
C LYS A 85 10.01 -5.95 0.38
N GLU A 86 10.58 -6.60 1.38
CA GLU A 86 9.90 -7.61 2.20
C GLU A 86 8.56 -7.09 2.78
N SER A 87 8.52 -5.84 3.25
CA SER A 87 7.28 -5.23 3.75
C SER A 87 6.17 -5.13 2.70
N THR A 88 6.53 -4.98 1.43
CA THR A 88 5.57 -4.98 0.30
C THR A 88 5.08 -6.40 0.01
N ILE A 89 5.98 -7.40 0.06
CA ILE A 89 5.60 -8.82 -0.07
C ILE A 89 4.63 -9.22 1.03
N VAL A 90 4.89 -8.81 2.28
CA VAL A 90 3.96 -9.04 3.39
C VAL A 90 2.58 -8.44 3.09
N LYS A 91 2.52 -7.20 2.61
CA LYS A 91 1.26 -6.53 2.22
C LYS A 91 0.54 -7.31 1.11
N TYR A 92 1.26 -7.74 0.08
CA TYR A 92 0.71 -8.54 -1.02
C TYR A 92 0.18 -9.88 -0.51
N THR A 93 0.96 -10.60 0.27
CA THR A 93 0.56 -11.90 0.84
C THR A 93 -0.71 -11.79 1.68
N VAL A 94 -0.81 -10.76 2.53
CA VAL A 94 -1.99 -10.52 3.36
C VAL A 94 -3.22 -10.20 2.49
N ALA A 95 -3.08 -9.34 1.49
CA ALA A 95 -4.19 -8.99 0.59
C ALA A 95 -4.67 -10.20 -0.24
N LEU A 96 -3.73 -10.98 -0.77
CA LEU A 96 -4.04 -12.19 -1.53
C LEU A 96 -4.73 -13.25 -0.67
N ASN A 97 -4.15 -13.62 0.48
CA ASN A 97 -4.64 -14.74 1.27
C ASN A 97 -5.91 -14.41 2.08
N ASN A 98 -6.07 -13.17 2.54
CA ASN A 98 -7.22 -12.81 3.39
C ASN A 98 -8.42 -12.30 2.60
N HIS A 99 -8.23 -11.81 1.36
CA HIS A 99 -9.29 -11.14 0.62
C HIS A 99 -9.46 -11.66 -0.81
N ILE A 100 -8.38 -11.69 -1.62
CA ILE A 100 -8.49 -11.97 -3.05
C ILE A 100 -8.73 -13.45 -3.32
N LYS A 101 -7.90 -14.33 -2.77
CA LYS A 101 -8.05 -15.79 -2.95
C LYS A 101 -9.35 -16.36 -2.36
N PRO A 102 -9.81 -15.94 -1.16
CA PRO A 102 -11.11 -16.42 -0.64
C PRO A 102 -12.30 -16.04 -1.53
N TYR A 103 -12.19 -15.00 -2.35
CA TYR A 103 -13.28 -14.55 -3.22
C TYR A 103 -13.16 -15.07 -4.65
N PHE A 104 -11.97 -15.07 -5.22
CA PHE A 104 -11.73 -15.42 -6.64
C PHE A 104 -10.97 -16.72 -6.84
N GLY A 105 -10.41 -17.32 -5.79
CA GLY A 105 -9.39 -18.37 -5.90
C GLY A 105 -9.79 -19.56 -6.74
N ASP A 106 -11.04 -20.00 -6.66
CA ASP A 106 -11.55 -21.19 -7.35
C ASP A 106 -12.00 -20.89 -8.80
N TYR A 107 -12.12 -19.62 -9.19
CA TYR A 107 -12.49 -19.26 -10.54
C TYR A 107 -11.32 -19.45 -11.51
N SER A 108 -11.64 -19.83 -12.75
CA SER A 108 -10.70 -19.66 -13.87
C SER A 108 -10.56 -18.16 -14.19
N PRO A 109 -9.36 -17.64 -14.50
CA PRO A 109 -9.17 -16.23 -14.81
C PRO A 109 -10.08 -15.68 -15.90
N GLN A 110 -10.44 -16.51 -16.92
CA GLN A 110 -11.34 -16.14 -18.00
C GLN A 110 -12.79 -15.93 -17.55
N MET A 111 -13.16 -16.43 -16.38
CA MET A 111 -14.51 -16.28 -15.82
C MET A 111 -14.65 -15.01 -14.98
N ILE A 112 -13.55 -14.36 -14.64
CA ILE A 112 -13.57 -13.14 -13.84
C ILE A 112 -14.00 -11.98 -14.75
N THR A 113 -15.10 -11.33 -14.40
CA THR A 113 -15.68 -10.22 -15.17
C THR A 113 -15.53 -8.89 -14.44
N THR A 114 -15.66 -7.79 -15.15
CA THR A 114 -15.70 -6.43 -14.56
C THR A 114 -16.78 -6.32 -13.49
N GLU A 115 -17.96 -6.90 -13.69
CA GLU A 115 -19.04 -6.93 -12.70
C GLU A 115 -18.64 -7.65 -11.41
N MET A 116 -17.93 -8.78 -11.51
CA MET A 116 -17.41 -9.49 -10.34
C MET A 116 -16.41 -8.65 -9.55
N THR A 117 -15.57 -7.83 -10.22
CA THR A 117 -14.65 -6.92 -9.53
C THR A 117 -15.38 -5.79 -8.80
N ALA A 118 -16.50 -5.30 -9.36
CA ALA A 118 -17.37 -4.32 -8.68
C ALA A 118 -18.01 -4.91 -7.41
N LYS A 119 -18.57 -6.14 -7.52
CA LYS A 119 -19.13 -6.87 -6.37
C LYS A 119 -18.07 -7.17 -5.30
N PHE A 120 -16.85 -7.48 -5.70
CA PHE A 120 -15.73 -7.66 -4.78
C PHE A 120 -15.37 -6.38 -4.04
N ALA A 121 -15.30 -5.24 -4.74
CA ALA A 121 -15.04 -3.95 -4.12
C ALA A 121 -16.12 -3.58 -3.08
N ASP A 122 -17.39 -3.82 -3.40
CA ASP A 122 -18.51 -3.65 -2.47
C ASP A 122 -18.40 -4.63 -1.29
N HIS A 123 -18.15 -5.91 -1.51
CA HIS A 123 -17.94 -6.92 -0.47
C HIS A 123 -16.84 -6.54 0.51
N LEU A 124 -15.74 -5.96 0.03
CA LEU A 124 -14.66 -5.49 0.93
C LEU A 124 -15.14 -4.39 1.87
N MET A 125 -16.00 -3.49 1.41
CA MET A 125 -16.49 -2.36 2.20
C MET A 125 -17.66 -2.75 3.11
N THR A 126 -18.62 -3.52 2.61
CA THR A 126 -19.86 -3.85 3.32
C THR A 126 -19.69 -5.08 4.24
N THR A 127 -19.21 -6.20 3.70
CA THR A 127 -19.11 -7.47 4.44
C THR A 127 -17.83 -7.54 5.29
N LYS A 128 -16.69 -7.05 4.76
CA LYS A 128 -15.41 -7.03 5.50
C LYS A 128 -15.21 -5.76 6.31
N ASN A 129 -16.12 -4.80 6.21
CA ASN A 129 -16.10 -3.51 6.91
C ASN A 129 -14.75 -2.77 6.79
N LEU A 130 -14.15 -2.82 5.59
CA LEU A 130 -12.89 -2.14 5.31
C LEU A 130 -13.14 -0.72 4.81
N SER A 131 -12.21 0.19 5.14
CA SER A 131 -12.25 1.54 4.58
C SER A 131 -12.13 1.52 3.05
N ALA A 132 -12.75 2.48 2.36
CA ALA A 132 -12.68 2.62 0.91
C ALA A 132 -11.21 2.69 0.41
N LYS A 133 -10.32 3.32 1.19
CA LYS A 133 -8.88 3.33 0.89
C LYS A 133 -8.26 1.94 0.94
N THR A 134 -8.55 1.15 1.97
CA THR A 134 -8.04 -0.22 2.10
C THR A 134 -8.59 -1.11 0.99
N ALA A 135 -9.89 -1.00 0.70
CA ALA A 135 -10.52 -1.73 -0.40
C ALA A 135 -9.86 -1.38 -1.75
N LYS A 136 -9.61 -0.08 -2.01
CA LYS A 136 -8.88 0.39 -3.20
C LYS A 136 -7.48 -0.23 -3.29
N ASP A 137 -6.72 -0.23 -2.20
CA ASP A 137 -5.36 -0.79 -2.15
C ASP A 137 -5.36 -2.30 -2.47
N ILE A 138 -6.35 -3.06 -1.97
CA ILE A 138 -6.53 -4.48 -2.28
C ILE A 138 -6.91 -4.67 -3.76
N THR A 139 -7.82 -3.86 -4.27
CA THR A 139 -8.27 -3.92 -5.67
C THR A 139 -7.13 -3.59 -6.66
N VAL A 140 -6.21 -2.68 -6.28
CA VAL A 140 -4.98 -2.42 -7.07
C VAL A 140 -4.11 -3.67 -7.19
N ILE A 141 -4.01 -4.47 -6.13
CA ILE A 141 -3.27 -5.74 -6.16
C ILE A 141 -3.98 -6.74 -7.08
N LEU A 142 -5.30 -6.87 -6.98
CA LEU A 142 -6.10 -7.71 -7.91
C LEU A 142 -5.85 -7.30 -9.38
N LYS A 143 -5.90 -6.00 -9.69
CA LYS A 143 -5.62 -5.48 -11.04
C LYS A 143 -4.21 -5.87 -11.51
N SER A 144 -3.22 -5.84 -10.61
CA SER A 144 -1.84 -6.21 -10.93
C SER A 144 -1.70 -7.70 -11.26
N VAL A 145 -2.40 -8.58 -10.52
CA VAL A 145 -2.45 -10.02 -10.81
C VAL A 145 -3.14 -10.28 -12.16
N LEU A 146 -4.30 -9.67 -12.42
CA LEU A 146 -5.02 -9.82 -13.68
C LEU A 146 -4.19 -9.32 -14.87
N LYS A 147 -3.48 -8.20 -14.73
CA LYS A 147 -2.54 -7.69 -15.74
C LYS A 147 -1.40 -8.68 -16.01
N TYR A 148 -0.86 -9.30 -14.97
CA TYR A 148 0.16 -10.34 -15.09
C TYR A 148 -0.37 -11.54 -15.90
N ILE A 149 -1.57 -12.02 -15.56
CA ILE A 149 -2.22 -13.15 -16.26
C ILE A 149 -2.47 -12.79 -17.72
N SER A 150 -2.99 -11.61 -18.00
CA SER A 150 -3.22 -11.13 -19.38
C SER A 150 -1.92 -11.13 -20.18
N LYS A 151 -0.84 -10.61 -19.63
CA LYS A 151 0.46 -10.49 -20.31
C LYS A 151 1.10 -11.85 -20.60
N HIS A 152 1.04 -12.79 -19.66
CA HIS A 152 1.80 -14.05 -19.74
C HIS A 152 0.98 -15.23 -20.28
N TYR A 153 -0.35 -15.17 -20.19
CA TYR A 153 -1.25 -16.27 -20.55
C TYR A 153 -2.26 -15.89 -21.63
N GLY A 154 -2.22 -14.65 -22.14
CA GLY A 154 -3.10 -14.21 -23.22
C GLY A 154 -4.59 -14.14 -22.84
N VAL A 155 -4.90 -14.08 -21.54
CA VAL A 155 -6.27 -13.84 -21.07
C VAL A 155 -6.63 -12.39 -21.34
N GLU A 156 -7.83 -12.13 -21.81
CA GLU A 156 -8.32 -10.77 -22.05
C GLU A 156 -8.25 -9.94 -20.77
N LEU A 157 -7.66 -8.73 -20.85
CA LEU A 157 -7.58 -7.82 -19.73
C LEU A 157 -8.92 -7.13 -19.53
N ILE A 158 -9.55 -7.41 -18.39
CA ILE A 158 -10.79 -6.74 -17.99
C ILE A 158 -10.52 -5.42 -17.30
N ASP A 159 -11.47 -4.49 -17.36
CA ASP A 159 -11.41 -3.29 -16.54
C ASP A 159 -11.83 -3.60 -15.11
N VAL A 160 -10.97 -3.23 -14.17
CA VAL A 160 -11.18 -3.49 -12.73
C VAL A 160 -11.77 -2.26 -12.07
N VAL A 161 -12.98 -2.42 -11.53
CA VAL A 161 -13.70 -1.33 -10.86
C VAL A 161 -13.01 -0.95 -9.55
N MET A 162 -12.61 0.31 -9.46
CA MET A 162 -11.93 0.83 -8.27
C MET A 162 -12.93 1.51 -7.31
N PRO A 163 -12.87 1.21 -6.00
CA PRO A 163 -13.66 1.96 -5.01
C PRO A 163 -13.36 3.45 -5.08
N LYS A 164 -14.41 4.28 -5.06
CA LYS A 164 -14.26 5.73 -4.91
C LYS A 164 -13.75 6.04 -3.51
N TYR A 165 -12.75 6.87 -3.44
CA TYR A 165 -12.11 7.28 -2.19
C TYR A 165 -11.80 8.77 -2.25
N THR A 166 -12.32 9.52 -1.30
CA THR A 166 -11.97 10.93 -1.09
C THR A 166 -10.88 10.99 -0.01
N ALA A 167 -9.75 11.62 -0.33
CA ALA A 167 -8.69 11.83 0.64
C ALA A 167 -9.20 12.72 1.77
N LYS A 168 -8.93 12.34 3.02
CA LYS A 168 -9.19 13.22 4.16
C LYS A 168 -8.22 14.40 4.11
N GLU A 169 -8.67 15.55 4.58
CA GLU A 169 -7.80 16.69 4.80
C GLU A 169 -6.63 16.33 5.72
N ILE A 170 -5.51 16.97 5.46
CA ILE A 170 -4.30 16.73 6.23
C ILE A 170 -4.40 17.49 7.54
N ARG A 171 -4.42 16.79 8.67
CA ARG A 171 -4.37 17.40 10.01
C ARG A 171 -3.00 18.04 10.23
N VAL A 172 -3.00 19.30 10.61
CA VAL A 172 -1.84 20.11 10.99
C VAL A 172 -2.16 20.75 12.35
N LEU A 173 -1.21 20.85 13.26
CA LEU A 173 -1.42 21.57 14.51
C LEU A 173 -1.58 23.07 14.24
N SER A 174 -2.54 23.74 14.90
CA SER A 174 -2.58 25.21 14.91
C SER A 174 -1.28 25.76 15.59
N LYS A 175 -1.04 27.05 15.49
CA LYS A 175 0.12 27.66 16.18
C LYS A 175 0.00 27.54 17.70
N GLU A 176 -1.19 27.67 18.23
CA GLU A 176 -1.52 27.55 19.65
C GLU A 176 -1.37 26.09 20.12
N GLU A 177 -1.95 25.13 19.38
CA GLU A 177 -1.79 23.70 19.66
C GLU A 177 -0.31 23.29 19.64
N GLN A 178 0.43 23.77 18.64
CA GLN A 178 1.86 23.49 18.50
C GLN A 178 2.64 24.00 19.69
N ARG A 179 2.36 25.23 20.18
CA ARG A 179 3.00 25.82 21.36
C ARG A 179 2.72 24.98 22.62
N VAL A 180 1.44 24.74 22.93
CA VAL A 180 1.04 23.92 24.08
C VAL A 180 1.68 22.54 24.03
N PHE A 181 1.74 21.93 22.84
CA PHE A 181 2.34 20.63 22.66
C PHE A 181 3.85 20.62 22.87
N ILE A 182 4.57 21.64 22.37
CA ILE A 182 6.01 21.79 22.57
C ILE A 182 6.31 21.98 24.06
N ASP A 183 5.58 22.87 24.76
CA ASP A 183 5.75 23.13 26.19
C ASP A 183 5.60 21.83 27.00
N TYR A 184 4.57 21.03 26.71
CA TYR A 184 4.35 19.71 27.32
C TYR A 184 5.49 18.72 27.02
N LEU A 185 6.02 18.72 25.79
CA LEU A 185 7.10 17.80 25.40
C LEU A 185 8.43 18.16 26.08
N VAL A 186 8.71 19.45 26.25
CA VAL A 186 9.94 19.96 26.91
C VAL A 186 9.88 19.70 28.40
N GLU A 187 8.70 19.83 29.02
CA GLU A 187 8.52 19.56 30.44
C GLU A 187 8.80 18.08 30.77
N ASN A 188 9.75 17.79 31.67
CA ASN A 188 10.15 16.43 32.05
C ASN A 188 10.44 15.53 30.82
N MET A 189 11.36 16.00 29.97
CA MET A 189 11.74 15.35 28.70
C MET A 189 12.23 13.92 28.95
N ASP A 190 11.55 12.96 28.32
CA ASP A 190 11.98 11.57 28.24
C ASP A 190 12.37 11.19 26.79
N ASN A 191 12.80 9.96 26.60
CA ASN A 191 13.21 9.47 25.27
C ASN A 191 12.09 9.48 24.24
N TYR A 192 10.83 9.33 24.65
CA TYR A 192 9.67 9.34 23.75
C TYR A 192 9.28 10.77 23.38
N LYS A 193 9.24 11.68 24.37
CA LYS A 193 8.99 13.11 24.15
C LYS A 193 10.06 13.71 23.23
N PHE A 194 11.34 13.36 23.46
CA PHE A 194 12.43 13.73 22.58
C PHE A 194 12.19 13.31 21.14
N GLY A 195 11.82 12.03 20.89
CA GLY A 195 11.58 11.53 19.55
C GLY A 195 10.41 12.22 18.83
N VAL A 196 9.36 12.58 19.57
CA VAL A 196 8.22 13.34 19.04
C VAL A 196 8.61 14.77 18.70
N LEU A 197 9.34 15.43 19.59
CA LEU A 197 9.81 16.80 19.39
C LEU A 197 10.80 16.90 18.23
N LEU A 198 11.74 15.95 18.13
CA LEU A 198 12.66 15.85 16.99
C LEU A 198 11.90 15.73 15.67
N ALA A 199 10.88 14.88 15.60
CA ALA A 199 10.06 14.77 14.40
C ALA A 199 9.31 16.05 14.04
N LEU A 200 8.82 16.80 15.05
CA LEU A 200 8.16 18.09 14.84
C LEU A 200 9.13 19.16 14.31
N MET A 201 10.41 19.11 14.73
CA MET A 201 11.44 20.08 14.32
C MET A 201 12.15 19.74 13.01
N THR A 202 12.09 18.47 12.54
CA THR A 202 12.88 18.00 11.39
C THR A 202 12.04 17.39 10.28
N GLY A 203 10.77 17.12 10.53
CA GLY A 203 9.89 16.43 9.58
C GLY A 203 10.23 14.95 9.34
N LEU A 204 11.07 14.33 10.18
CA LEU A 204 11.41 12.91 10.08
C LEU A 204 10.16 12.02 10.22
N ARG A 205 10.16 10.90 9.48
CA ARG A 205 9.12 9.86 9.62
C ARG A 205 9.36 9.06 10.92
N ILE A 206 8.28 8.52 11.49
CA ILE A 206 8.39 7.73 12.75
C ILE A 206 9.44 6.62 12.67
N GLY A 207 9.50 5.89 11.56
CA GLY A 207 10.47 4.81 11.38
C GLY A 207 11.92 5.33 11.24
N GLU A 208 12.11 6.53 10.72
CA GLU A 208 13.40 7.20 10.60
C GLU A 208 13.89 7.65 11.99
N VAL A 209 13.00 8.25 12.79
CA VAL A 209 13.31 8.64 14.19
C VAL A 209 13.68 7.43 15.04
N CYS A 210 12.95 6.32 14.92
CA CYS A 210 13.23 5.10 15.67
C CYS A 210 14.51 4.38 15.22
N ALA A 211 14.93 4.57 13.97
CA ALA A 211 16.13 3.95 13.42
C ALA A 211 17.39 4.82 13.57
N LEU A 212 17.23 6.11 13.92
CA LEU A 212 18.32 7.08 13.96
C LEU A 212 19.42 6.66 14.93
N ARG A 213 20.66 6.62 14.43
CA ARG A 213 21.85 6.31 15.23
C ARG A 213 22.64 7.56 15.54
N VAL A 214 23.44 7.51 16.61
CA VAL A 214 24.31 8.61 17.06
C VAL A 214 25.24 9.04 15.92
N GLY A 215 25.86 8.11 15.20
CA GLY A 215 26.74 8.40 14.08
C GLY A 215 26.05 8.97 12.82
N ASP A 216 24.71 9.04 12.82
CA ASP A 216 23.95 9.72 11.77
C ASP A 216 23.77 11.23 12.06
N VAL A 217 24.08 11.69 13.26
CA VAL A 217 23.98 13.09 13.68
C VAL A 217 25.38 13.71 13.65
N SER A 218 25.64 14.58 12.69
CA SER A 218 26.86 15.39 12.63
C SER A 218 26.63 16.69 13.40
N LEU A 219 27.26 16.84 14.55
CA LEU A 219 27.21 18.08 15.32
C LEU A 219 28.02 19.20 14.68
N ASP A 220 29.15 18.87 14.05
CA ASP A 220 30.01 19.84 13.36
C ASP A 220 29.31 20.49 12.16
N GLU A 221 28.62 19.68 11.37
CA GLU A 221 27.89 20.15 10.21
C GLU A 221 26.45 20.58 10.52
N LYS A 222 25.96 20.34 11.74
CA LYS A 222 24.56 20.56 12.17
C LYS A 222 23.54 19.88 11.26
N ILE A 223 23.74 18.58 10.99
CA ILE A 223 22.89 17.81 10.10
C ILE A 223 22.53 16.44 10.69
N ILE A 224 21.42 15.88 10.18
CA ILE A 224 21.05 14.47 10.37
C ILE A 224 21.11 13.77 9.01
N ASN A 225 21.84 12.67 8.92
CA ASN A 225 21.87 11.77 7.79
C ASN A 225 20.80 10.69 7.93
N VAL A 226 19.74 10.74 7.13
CA VAL A 226 18.67 9.74 7.16
C VAL A 226 19.07 8.56 6.27
N ARG A 227 19.52 7.46 6.88
CA ARG A 227 20.03 6.28 6.20
C ARG A 227 19.16 5.04 6.33
N GLU A 228 18.36 4.95 7.40
CA GLU A 228 17.56 3.78 7.72
C GLU A 228 16.16 4.14 8.16
N THR A 229 15.27 3.16 8.07
CA THR A 229 13.93 3.24 8.65
C THR A 229 13.58 1.93 9.34
N MET A 230 12.99 2.02 10.52
CA MET A 230 12.52 0.90 11.32
C MET A 230 11.05 0.64 11.07
N GLN A 231 10.68 -0.61 10.88
CA GLN A 231 9.28 -1.01 10.79
C GLN A 231 9.06 -2.42 11.35
N ARG A 232 7.87 -2.65 11.93
CA ARG A 232 7.45 -3.99 12.33
C ARG A 232 6.59 -4.60 11.22
N ILE A 233 6.97 -5.77 10.74
CA ILE A 233 6.26 -6.49 9.69
C ILE A 233 5.81 -7.87 10.18
N LYS A 234 4.82 -8.46 9.51
CA LYS A 234 4.43 -9.85 9.75
C LYS A 234 5.57 -10.78 9.34
N ASN A 235 5.88 -11.74 10.20
CA ASN A 235 6.85 -12.77 9.87
C ASN A 235 6.18 -13.85 8.99
N LEU A 236 6.67 -14.02 7.77
CA LEU A 236 6.13 -15.00 6.82
C LEU A 236 6.86 -16.35 6.88
N SER A 237 7.96 -16.47 7.64
CA SER A 237 8.74 -17.70 7.70
C SER A 237 8.07 -18.85 8.45
N GLY A 238 6.94 -18.58 9.12
CA GLY A 238 6.21 -19.61 9.90
C GLY A 238 6.86 -20.00 11.22
N ASN A 239 8.15 -19.68 11.41
CA ASN A 239 8.90 -20.02 12.61
C ASN A 239 9.09 -18.79 13.52
N GLY A 240 8.87 -18.97 14.84
CA GLY A 240 9.10 -17.93 15.85
C GLY A 240 7.94 -16.94 16.01
N ALA A 241 8.25 -15.69 16.35
CA ALA A 241 7.27 -14.65 16.63
C ALA A 241 6.44 -14.29 15.37
N LYS A 242 5.14 -13.99 15.55
CA LYS A 242 4.21 -13.61 14.48
C LYS A 242 4.65 -12.36 13.69
N THR A 243 5.48 -11.52 14.29
CA THR A 243 5.99 -10.29 13.70
C THR A 243 7.47 -10.13 14.02
N LYS A 244 8.19 -9.40 13.17
CA LYS A 244 9.60 -9.02 13.39
C LYS A 244 9.82 -7.54 13.11
N VAL A 245 10.81 -6.95 13.78
CA VAL A 245 11.31 -5.61 13.47
C VAL A 245 12.37 -5.74 12.38
N VAL A 246 12.29 -4.86 11.39
CA VAL A 246 13.28 -4.77 10.32
C VAL A 246 13.79 -3.35 10.19
N LEU A 247 15.11 -3.21 10.05
CA LEU A 247 15.79 -1.99 9.65
C LEU A 247 16.06 -2.11 8.16
N THR A 248 15.63 -1.13 7.39
CA THR A 248 15.82 -1.14 5.93
C THR A 248 16.28 0.22 5.46
N ALA A 249 17.13 0.21 4.42
CA ALA A 249 17.41 1.44 3.71
C ALA A 249 16.11 2.09 3.21
N PRO A 250 16.05 3.41 3.08
CA PRO A 250 14.88 4.12 2.58
C PRO A 250 14.42 3.60 1.20
N LYS A 251 13.13 3.83 0.83
CA LYS A 251 12.50 3.22 -0.35
C LYS A 251 13.06 3.65 -1.70
N SER A 252 13.68 4.82 -1.78
CA SER A 252 14.26 5.39 -3.00
C SER A 252 15.58 6.07 -2.68
N GLY A 253 16.44 6.25 -3.67
CA GLY A 253 17.68 7.02 -3.52
C GLY A 253 17.44 8.44 -2.96
N THR A 254 16.28 9.04 -3.26
CA THR A 254 15.85 10.34 -2.72
C THR A 254 15.40 10.29 -1.25
N SER A 255 15.19 9.11 -0.67
CA SER A 255 14.79 8.99 0.73
C SER A 255 16.00 8.91 1.68
N ALA A 256 17.18 8.49 1.20
CA ALA A 256 18.46 8.77 1.84
C ALA A 256 18.76 10.25 1.63
N ARG A 257 18.84 11.00 2.69
CA ARG A 257 18.92 12.48 2.61
C ARG A 257 19.58 13.06 3.84
N VAL A 258 19.99 14.31 3.69
CA VAL A 258 20.51 15.15 4.74
C VAL A 258 19.39 16.10 5.21
N VAL A 259 19.23 16.24 6.52
CA VAL A 259 18.29 17.17 7.14
C VAL A 259 19.08 18.16 7.97
N PRO A 260 19.19 19.44 7.58
CA PRO A 260 19.84 20.48 8.36
C PRO A 260 19.06 20.72 9.69
N LEU A 261 19.78 21.00 10.76
CA LEU A 261 19.23 21.27 12.07
C LEU A 261 19.14 22.78 12.34
N THR A 262 18.02 23.23 12.85
CA THR A 262 17.93 24.54 13.50
C THR A 262 18.77 24.52 14.78
N ASN A 263 19.13 25.69 15.31
CA ASN A 263 19.91 25.75 16.56
C ASN A 263 19.21 25.02 17.73
N THR A 264 17.87 25.14 17.82
CA THR A 264 17.09 24.41 18.85
C THR A 264 17.15 22.90 18.68
N ALA A 265 17.00 22.40 17.46
CA ALA A 265 17.09 20.97 17.16
C ALA A 265 18.52 20.44 17.34
N TYR A 266 19.52 21.25 17.05
CA TYR A 266 20.93 20.95 17.28
C TYR A 266 21.22 20.75 18.78
N GLU A 267 20.83 21.70 19.65
CA GLU A 267 21.03 21.59 21.11
C GLU A 267 20.31 20.34 21.65
N LEU A 268 19.10 20.11 21.22
CA LEU A 268 18.33 18.91 21.58
C LEU A 268 19.04 17.61 21.19
N CYS A 269 19.64 17.54 20.00
CA CYS A 269 20.43 16.40 19.58
C CYS A 269 21.76 16.30 20.33
N ARG A 270 22.46 17.41 20.57
CA ARG A 270 23.73 17.44 21.25
C ARG A 270 23.66 16.79 22.63
N GLU A 271 22.63 17.08 23.40
CA GLU A 271 22.43 16.47 24.74
C GLU A 271 22.26 14.93 24.63
N LYS A 272 21.67 14.44 23.56
CA LYS A 272 21.41 12.99 23.37
C LYS A 272 22.59 12.21 22.81
N VAL A 273 23.41 12.83 21.97
CA VAL A 273 24.48 12.11 21.26
C VAL A 273 25.84 12.26 21.96
N SER A 274 26.01 13.25 22.87
CA SER A 274 27.27 13.48 23.61
C SER A 274 27.65 12.25 24.43
N GLY A 275 28.85 11.70 24.17
CA GLY A 275 29.39 10.55 24.90
C GLY A 275 28.77 9.19 24.56
N ALA A 276 27.83 9.13 23.63
CA ALA A 276 27.21 7.88 23.20
C ALA A 276 27.98 7.23 22.03
N ALA A 277 27.96 5.89 21.95
CA ALA A 277 28.62 5.16 20.89
C ALA A 277 27.97 5.45 19.52
N PRO A 278 28.74 5.56 18.43
CA PRO A 278 28.20 5.89 17.10
C PRO A 278 27.06 4.96 16.62
N ASN A 279 27.12 3.68 16.98
CA ASN A 279 26.11 2.69 16.61
C ASN A 279 24.89 2.66 17.54
N ALA A 280 24.89 3.43 18.64
CA ALA A 280 23.76 3.50 19.55
C ALA A 280 22.55 4.21 18.90
N PHE A 281 21.35 3.76 19.21
CA PHE A 281 20.13 4.46 18.80
C PHE A 281 20.00 5.77 19.59
N VAL A 282 19.77 6.88 18.90
CA VAL A 282 19.66 8.21 19.53
C VAL A 282 18.57 8.25 20.62
N LEU A 283 17.45 7.55 20.42
CA LEU A 283 16.36 7.53 21.39
C LEU A 283 16.71 6.85 22.70
N THR A 284 17.62 5.87 22.72
CA THR A 284 17.87 5.05 23.91
C THR A 284 19.29 5.13 24.41
N GLY A 285 20.23 5.64 23.61
CA GLY A 285 21.65 5.59 23.88
C GLY A 285 22.26 4.18 23.89
N SER A 286 21.54 3.18 23.39
CA SER A 286 21.93 1.77 23.38
C SER A 286 22.08 1.24 21.95
N GLU A 287 23.08 0.37 21.74
CA GLU A 287 23.27 -0.30 20.46
C GLU A 287 22.24 -1.43 20.21
N THR A 288 21.69 -1.99 21.27
CA THR A 288 20.80 -3.18 21.20
C THR A 288 19.36 -2.88 21.58
N LYS A 289 19.11 -1.89 22.46
CA LYS A 289 17.76 -1.50 22.88
C LYS A 289 17.26 -0.36 21.98
N TYR A 290 16.07 -0.53 21.41
CA TYR A 290 15.44 0.49 20.57
C TYR A 290 13.98 0.73 20.97
N ILE A 291 13.45 1.87 20.57
CA ILE A 291 12.02 2.19 20.69
C ILE A 291 11.35 1.86 19.37
N GLU A 292 10.30 1.04 19.43
CA GLU A 292 9.56 0.67 18.23
C GLU A 292 8.62 1.79 17.78
N PRO A 293 8.37 1.91 16.46
CA PRO A 293 7.43 2.90 15.92
C PRO A 293 6.04 2.82 16.55
N ARG A 294 5.55 1.62 16.87
CA ARG A 294 4.25 1.45 17.51
C ARG A 294 4.18 2.08 18.88
N THR A 295 5.21 1.86 19.69
CA THR A 295 5.30 2.46 21.04
C THR A 295 5.28 3.99 20.97
N LEU A 296 6.07 4.57 20.07
CA LEU A 296 6.12 6.02 19.89
C LEU A 296 4.78 6.58 19.37
N GLN A 297 4.10 5.82 18.51
CA GLN A 297 2.75 6.17 18.02
C GLN A 297 1.69 6.13 19.13
N ASP A 298 1.78 5.22 20.06
CA ASP A 298 0.85 5.15 21.20
C ASP A 298 1.16 6.25 22.22
N LYS A 299 2.44 6.58 22.45
CA LYS A 299 2.86 7.70 23.31
C LYS A 299 2.35 9.06 22.82
N ILE A 300 2.48 9.36 21.52
CA ILE A 300 2.00 10.65 20.98
C ILE A 300 0.50 10.85 21.17
N LYS A 301 -0.31 9.78 21.10
CA LYS A 301 -1.76 9.86 21.38
C LYS A 301 -2.03 10.23 22.83
N ASN A 302 -1.24 9.68 23.76
CA ASN A 302 -1.38 10.00 25.19
C ASN A 302 -0.98 11.46 25.46
N TYR A 303 0.11 11.91 24.84
CA TYR A 303 0.61 13.29 24.98
C TYR A 303 -0.38 14.31 24.42
N SER A 304 -0.91 14.07 23.21
CA SER A 304 -1.91 14.95 22.61
C SER A 304 -3.19 15.02 23.44
N LYS A 305 -3.65 13.88 23.99
CA LYS A 305 -4.80 13.84 24.90
C LYS A 305 -4.56 14.64 26.17
N ALA A 306 -3.35 14.55 26.76
CA ALA A 306 -2.98 15.32 27.94
C ALA A 306 -2.97 16.83 27.67
N CYS A 307 -2.71 17.24 26.43
CA CYS A 307 -2.77 18.64 25.99
C CYS A 307 -4.17 19.08 25.49
N GLY A 308 -5.18 18.20 25.53
CA GLY A 308 -6.51 18.51 24.97
C GLY A 308 -6.54 18.62 23.45
N ILE A 309 -5.56 18.05 22.74
CA ILE A 309 -5.44 18.12 21.28
C ILE A 309 -5.94 16.81 20.68
N GLU A 310 -6.96 16.90 19.81
CA GLU A 310 -7.57 15.72 19.18
C GLU A 310 -6.96 15.38 17.82
N ASP A 311 -7.20 14.15 17.35
CA ASP A 311 -6.82 13.63 16.03
C ASP A 311 -5.32 13.72 15.72
N VAL A 312 -4.45 13.59 16.74
CA VAL A 312 -3.00 13.62 16.55
C VAL A 312 -2.45 12.20 16.38
N HIS A 313 -1.80 11.98 15.27
CA HIS A 313 -0.96 10.82 15.01
C HIS A 313 0.45 11.28 14.59
N PHE A 314 1.43 10.39 14.61
CA PHE A 314 2.82 10.80 14.43
C PHE A 314 3.09 11.57 13.12
N HIS A 315 2.38 11.26 12.05
CA HIS A 315 2.54 11.98 10.78
C HIS A 315 2.09 13.46 10.85
N VAL A 316 1.23 13.82 11.82
CA VAL A 316 0.84 15.22 12.07
C VAL A 316 2.07 16.08 12.40
N MET A 317 3.08 15.54 13.09
CA MET A 317 4.33 16.25 13.38
C MET A 317 5.02 16.69 12.08
N ARG A 318 5.17 15.74 11.16
CA ARG A 318 5.77 16.03 9.86
C ARG A 318 4.92 16.95 8.99
N HIS A 319 3.59 16.82 9.04
CA HIS A 319 2.70 17.71 8.32
C HIS A 319 2.77 19.13 8.87
N THR A 320 2.81 19.28 10.19
CA THR A 320 2.98 20.57 10.85
C THR A 320 4.32 21.20 10.47
N PHE A 321 5.43 20.45 10.56
CA PHE A 321 6.74 20.93 10.11
C PHE A 321 6.69 21.43 8.67
N ALA A 322 6.19 20.63 7.74
CA ALA A 322 6.14 20.99 6.33
C ALA A 322 5.28 22.24 6.07
N THR A 323 4.13 22.35 6.74
CA THR A 323 3.25 23.52 6.63
C THR A 323 3.94 24.77 7.17
N ARG A 324 4.64 24.69 8.31
CA ARG A 324 5.41 25.83 8.87
C ARG A 324 6.52 26.26 7.92
N CYS A 325 7.23 25.30 7.30
CA CYS A 325 8.24 25.61 6.28
C CYS A 325 7.66 26.41 5.10
N VAL A 326 6.48 26.00 4.61
CA VAL A 326 5.79 26.70 3.52
C VAL A 326 5.35 28.11 3.97
N GLU A 327 4.80 28.26 5.18
CA GLU A 327 4.37 29.54 5.73
C GLU A 327 5.53 30.56 5.86
N VAL A 328 6.75 30.10 6.14
CA VAL A 328 7.93 30.98 6.22
C VAL A 328 8.63 31.15 4.86
N GLY A 329 8.04 30.62 3.78
CA GLY A 329 8.56 30.81 2.42
C GLY A 329 9.68 29.86 2.00
N PHE A 330 9.77 28.67 2.60
CA PHE A 330 10.72 27.64 2.19
C PHE A 330 10.52 27.31 0.70
N GLU A 331 11.61 27.21 -0.05
CA GLU A 331 11.57 26.80 -1.46
C GLU A 331 11.08 25.34 -1.56
N ILE A 332 10.08 25.08 -2.41
CA ILE A 332 9.34 23.80 -2.45
C ILE A 332 10.25 22.61 -2.82
N LYS A 333 11.24 22.82 -3.69
CA LYS A 333 12.18 21.77 -4.06
C LYS A 333 13.06 21.39 -2.88
N SER A 334 13.63 22.37 -2.18
CA SER A 334 14.45 22.18 -0.97
C SER A 334 13.63 21.51 0.14
N LEU A 335 12.38 21.92 0.37
CA LEU A 335 11.49 21.26 1.32
C LEU A 335 11.20 19.82 0.92
N SER A 336 10.98 19.55 -0.37
CA SER A 336 10.78 18.19 -0.88
C SER A 336 11.98 17.29 -0.61
N GLU A 337 13.19 17.81 -0.76
CA GLU A 337 14.45 17.11 -0.47
C GLU A 337 14.60 16.83 1.03
N VAL A 338 14.40 17.83 1.89
CA VAL A 338 14.40 17.68 3.36
C VAL A 338 13.38 16.62 3.81
N LEU A 339 12.20 16.63 3.24
CA LEU A 339 11.17 15.64 3.54
C LEU A 339 11.46 14.26 2.90
N GLY A 340 12.30 14.16 1.89
CA GLY A 340 12.56 12.92 1.13
C GLY A 340 11.30 12.45 0.40
N HIS A 341 10.64 13.36 -0.31
CA HIS A 341 9.58 13.03 -1.26
C HIS A 341 10.20 12.63 -2.61
N SER A 342 9.60 11.67 -3.29
CA SER A 342 10.08 11.21 -4.61
C SER A 342 9.90 12.25 -5.72
N SER A 343 9.09 13.28 -5.47
CA SER A 343 8.82 14.39 -6.40
C SER A 343 8.37 15.63 -5.63
N PRO A 344 8.83 16.85 -6.03
CA PRO A 344 8.34 18.12 -5.49
C PRO A 344 6.83 18.31 -5.63
N ARG A 345 6.22 17.67 -6.63
CA ARG A 345 4.76 17.66 -6.83
C ARG A 345 4.00 17.16 -5.58
N ILE A 346 4.55 16.18 -4.87
CA ILE A 346 3.93 15.66 -3.63
C ILE A 346 3.89 16.74 -2.54
N THR A 347 4.95 17.54 -2.42
CA THR A 347 5.02 18.65 -1.47
C THR A 347 4.04 19.75 -1.86
N LEU A 348 4.01 20.09 -3.14
CA LEU A 348 3.12 21.11 -3.70
C LEU A 348 1.64 20.75 -3.49
N GLU A 349 1.23 19.56 -3.89
CA GLU A 349 -0.16 19.09 -3.77
C GLU A 349 -0.63 18.95 -2.32
N ARG A 350 0.29 18.70 -1.37
CA ARG A 350 -0.05 18.45 0.03
C ARG A 350 -0.03 19.67 0.92
N TYR A 351 0.89 20.60 0.69
CA TYR A 351 1.17 21.67 1.65
C TYR A 351 1.00 23.07 1.07
N VAL A 352 1.00 23.21 -0.25
CA VAL A 352 0.84 24.54 -0.87
C VAL A 352 -0.62 24.77 -1.20
N HIS A 353 -1.38 25.19 -0.19
CA HIS A 353 -2.70 25.77 -0.39
C HIS A 353 -2.53 27.29 -0.43
N SER A 354 -2.56 27.87 -1.64
CA SER A 354 -2.38 29.32 -1.78
C SER A 354 -3.60 30.07 -1.22
N SER A 355 -3.52 30.47 0.06
CA SER A 355 -4.49 31.42 0.60
C SER A 355 -4.36 32.80 -0.11
N ILE A 356 -5.42 33.59 -0.08
CA ILE A 356 -5.38 34.94 -0.65
C ILE A 356 -4.34 35.81 0.08
N GLU A 357 -4.20 35.61 1.40
CA GLU A 357 -3.22 36.27 2.26
C GLU A 357 -1.78 35.97 1.80
N PHE A 358 -1.49 34.71 1.51
CA PHE A 358 -0.15 34.29 1.02
C PHE A 358 0.15 34.90 -0.36
N LYS A 359 -0.86 34.97 -1.24
CA LYS A 359 -0.71 35.66 -2.54
C LYS A 359 -0.41 37.15 -2.34
N LYS A 360 -1.13 37.83 -1.44
CA LYS A 360 -0.89 39.24 -1.12
C LYS A 360 0.51 39.46 -0.55
N GLN A 361 0.95 38.60 0.38
CA GLN A 361 2.31 38.68 0.93
C GLN A 361 3.40 38.51 -0.13
N ASN A 362 3.21 37.57 -1.08
CA ASN A 362 4.17 37.38 -2.16
C ASN A 362 4.15 38.56 -3.15
N MET A 363 2.98 39.16 -3.44
CA MET A 363 2.90 40.37 -4.27
C MET A 363 3.59 41.57 -3.59
N ALA A 364 3.44 41.75 -2.28
CA ALA A 364 4.12 42.80 -1.53
C ALA A 364 5.68 42.68 -1.58
N LYS A 365 6.22 41.46 -1.77
CA LYS A 365 7.66 41.27 -1.96
C LYS A 365 8.17 41.86 -3.28
N LEU A 366 7.34 42.00 -4.31
CA LEU A 366 7.70 42.63 -5.58
C LEU A 366 7.88 44.13 -5.42
N GLU A 367 7.10 44.76 -4.55
CA GLU A 367 7.26 46.22 -4.25
C GLU A 367 8.62 46.50 -3.61
N ALA A 368 9.15 45.54 -2.80
CA ALA A 368 10.47 45.71 -2.16
C ALA A 368 11.64 45.64 -3.14
N ILE A 369 11.45 45.16 -4.37
CA ILE A 369 12.46 45.11 -5.43
C ILE A 369 12.18 46.11 -6.58
N GLY A 370 11.21 47.02 -6.36
CA GLY A 370 10.95 48.14 -7.27
C GLY A 370 10.05 47.80 -8.48
N LEU A 371 9.23 46.74 -8.36
CA LEU A 371 8.19 46.37 -9.33
C LEU A 371 6.81 46.71 -8.82
#